data_c0df25bf785d72781ba886365f205f84
#
_entry.id   c0df25bf785d72781ba886365f205f84
#
_cell.length_a   1.000
_cell.length_b   1.000
_cell.length_c   1.000
_cell.angle_alpha   90.00
_cell.angle_beta   90.00
_cell.angle_gamma   90.00
#
_symmetry.space_group_name_H-M   'P 1'
#
loop_
_entity.id
_entity.type
_entity.pdbx_description
1 polymer ?
#
loop_
_entity_poly.entity_id
_entity_poly.type
_entity_poly.pdbx_seq_one_letter_code
_entity_poly.pdbx_strand_id
1 'polypeptide(L)'
;MKKDARFITVKILDHFSVKPIKLDLITNEIFSKFKPEPLIRPRVYVLSKEIIRFNSRLILMIEFISGRPQSRIDLSILSILRIAFYEIIMDDTVPDYAAVDSAVTLTNQLLNRRAAGFTNAVLRKLTRRMKEDKNWFQILSGDTKWHSLPNWMQERWKKQFGDLQFLKMVEKINQQPSSFVRVEIHKIPLSEVIALLMDEGIKSEEFSSSFLKVYVGSGKILKTNLFKTGK
;
A
#
# COMPACT_ATOMS: atom_id res chain seq x y z
N MET A 1 -10.23 -17.85 15.55
CA MET A 1 -10.02 -16.99 14.36
C MET A 1 -8.55 -16.61 14.27
N LYS A 2 -7.89 -16.92 13.15
CA LYS A 2 -6.48 -16.55 12.93
C LYS A 2 -6.37 -15.03 12.75
N LYS A 3 -5.61 -14.39 13.62
CA LYS A 3 -5.37 -12.94 13.57
C LYS A 3 -4.17 -12.64 12.64
N ASP A 4 -4.32 -12.93 11.35
CA ASP A 4 -3.29 -12.66 10.37
C ASP A 4 -3.18 -11.16 10.02
N ALA A 5 -2.24 -10.82 9.11
CA ALA A 5 -2.01 -9.43 8.71
C ALA A 5 -3.25 -8.78 8.07
N ARG A 6 -4.03 -9.53 7.28
CA ARG A 6 -5.24 -9.01 6.62
C ARG A 6 -6.34 -8.68 7.63
N PHE A 7 -6.58 -9.58 8.61
CA PHE A 7 -7.53 -9.31 9.68
C PHE A 7 -7.20 -8.02 10.44
N ILE A 8 -5.94 -7.85 10.85
CA ILE A 8 -5.50 -6.64 11.56
C ILE A 8 -5.64 -5.40 10.68
N THR A 9 -5.29 -5.52 9.39
CA THR A 9 -5.44 -4.41 8.43
C THR A 9 -6.92 -4.01 8.26
N VAL A 10 -7.85 -4.97 8.18
CA VAL A 10 -9.30 -4.66 8.14
C VAL A 10 -9.71 -3.82 9.35
N LYS A 11 -9.28 -4.19 10.56
CA LYS A 11 -9.61 -3.43 11.78
C LYS A 11 -9.06 -2.00 11.75
N ILE A 12 -7.85 -1.81 11.20
CA ILE A 12 -7.26 -0.48 11.01
C ILE A 12 -8.05 0.33 9.98
N LEU A 13 -8.39 -0.26 8.82
CA LEU A 13 -9.14 0.41 7.77
C LEU A 13 -10.58 0.76 8.18
N ASP A 14 -11.25 -0.13 8.90
CA ASP A 14 -12.60 0.12 9.45
C ASP A 14 -12.55 1.30 10.41
N HIS A 15 -11.58 1.31 11.34
CA HIS A 15 -11.39 2.41 12.29
C HIS A 15 -11.09 3.73 11.56
N PHE A 16 -10.15 3.72 10.62
CA PHE A 16 -9.77 4.91 9.84
C PHE A 16 -10.94 5.48 9.04
N SER A 17 -11.82 4.62 8.52
CA SER A 17 -12.99 5.05 7.74
C SER A 17 -14.05 5.75 8.62
N VAL A 18 -14.14 5.39 9.90
CA VAL A 18 -15.07 6.02 10.86
C VAL A 18 -14.46 7.28 11.48
N LYS A 19 -13.17 7.23 11.83
CA LYS A 19 -12.45 8.32 12.48
C LYS A 19 -11.09 8.52 11.84
N PRO A 20 -10.96 9.37 10.78
CA PRO A 20 -9.71 9.60 10.08
C PRO A 20 -8.74 10.45 10.93
N ILE A 21 -7.91 9.80 11.71
CA ILE A 21 -6.79 10.38 12.46
C ILE A 21 -5.48 9.82 11.95
N LYS A 22 -4.34 10.24 12.52
CA LYS A 22 -3.00 9.71 12.14
C LYS A 22 -3.01 8.18 12.17
N LEU A 23 -2.62 7.56 11.06
CA LEU A 23 -2.64 6.10 10.89
C LEU A 23 -1.83 5.37 11.97
N ASP A 24 -0.69 5.95 12.39
CA ASP A 24 0.16 5.33 13.41
C ASP A 24 -0.55 5.24 14.78
N LEU A 25 -1.40 6.22 15.13
CA LEU A 25 -2.21 6.18 16.34
C LEU A 25 -3.22 5.04 16.31
N ILE A 26 -3.95 4.91 15.18
CA ILE A 26 -4.90 3.80 14.98
C ILE A 26 -4.16 2.46 15.03
N THR A 27 -3.02 2.36 14.35
CA THR A 27 -2.23 1.14 14.29
C THR A 27 -1.77 0.72 15.70
N ASN A 28 -1.27 1.66 16.50
CA ASN A 28 -0.84 1.39 17.88
C ASN A 28 -2.01 0.94 18.77
N GLU A 29 -3.17 1.57 18.64
CA GLU A 29 -4.39 1.19 19.36
C GLU A 29 -4.82 -0.25 19.00
N ILE A 30 -4.88 -0.55 17.70
CA ILE A 30 -5.25 -1.88 17.20
C ILE A 30 -4.21 -2.94 17.61
N PHE A 31 -2.91 -2.61 17.56
CA PHE A 31 -1.84 -3.51 18.02
C PHE A 31 -1.92 -3.78 19.53
N SER A 32 -2.23 -2.77 20.34
CA SER A 32 -2.43 -2.95 21.78
C SER A 32 -3.63 -3.86 22.08
N LYS A 33 -4.73 -3.70 21.33
CA LYS A 33 -5.96 -4.48 21.48
C LYS A 33 -5.83 -5.93 21.02
N PHE A 34 -5.23 -6.15 19.84
CA PHE A 34 -5.20 -7.48 19.21
C PHE A 34 -3.88 -8.23 19.42
N LYS A 35 -2.82 -7.54 19.84
CA LYS A 35 -1.47 -8.08 20.11
C LYS A 35 -0.95 -8.98 18.97
N PRO A 36 -0.88 -8.47 17.72
CA PRO A 36 -0.42 -9.28 16.59
C PRO A 36 1.05 -9.69 16.78
N GLU A 37 1.37 -10.89 16.30
CA GLU A 37 2.74 -11.40 16.30
C GLU A 37 3.70 -10.42 15.63
N PRO A 38 4.93 -10.23 16.14
CA PRO A 38 5.91 -9.31 15.58
C PRO A 38 6.17 -9.54 14.09
N LEU A 39 6.16 -10.80 13.66
CA LEU A 39 6.45 -11.19 12.27
C LEU A 39 5.45 -10.64 11.25
N ILE A 40 4.18 -10.48 11.61
CA ILE A 40 3.15 -9.98 10.68
C ILE A 40 3.03 -8.46 10.66
N ARG A 41 3.57 -7.75 11.66
CA ARG A 41 3.45 -6.28 11.78
C ARG A 41 3.98 -5.51 10.56
N PRO A 42 5.15 -5.85 9.97
CA PRO A 42 5.61 -5.18 8.76
C PRO A 42 4.59 -5.26 7.62
N ARG A 43 3.98 -6.42 7.42
CA ARG A 43 2.94 -6.60 6.40
C ARG A 43 1.70 -5.75 6.67
N VAL A 44 1.27 -5.66 7.94
CA VAL A 44 0.14 -4.77 8.34
C VAL A 44 0.44 -3.32 8.00
N TYR A 45 1.66 -2.83 8.30
CA TYR A 45 2.06 -1.46 7.97
C TYR A 45 2.04 -1.20 6.46
N VAL A 46 2.58 -2.14 5.66
CA VAL A 46 2.57 -2.01 4.19
C VAL A 46 1.14 -1.95 3.68
N LEU A 47 0.30 -2.94 4.00
CA LEU A 47 -1.09 -2.99 3.54
C LEU A 47 -1.87 -1.74 3.95
N SER A 48 -1.78 -1.32 5.22
CA SER A 48 -2.53 -0.17 5.70
C SER A 48 -2.13 1.12 4.99
N LYS A 49 -0.82 1.37 4.82
CA LYS A 49 -0.30 2.59 4.18
C LYS A 49 -0.64 2.64 2.69
N GLU A 50 -0.40 1.55 1.97
CA GLU A 50 -0.64 1.51 0.53
C GLU A 50 -2.14 1.56 0.19
N ILE A 51 -2.98 0.86 0.95
CA ILE A 51 -4.43 0.90 0.72
C ILE A 51 -5.02 2.29 1.02
N ILE A 52 -4.52 2.98 2.04
CA ILE A 52 -4.95 4.36 2.31
C ILE A 52 -4.41 5.31 1.23
N ARG A 53 -3.17 5.13 0.77
CA ARG A 53 -2.58 5.90 -0.33
C ARG A 53 -3.43 5.79 -1.60
N PHE A 54 -3.83 4.59 -1.97
CA PHE A 54 -4.62 4.31 -3.18
C PHE A 54 -6.12 4.21 -2.93
N ASN A 55 -6.62 4.71 -1.79
CA ASN A 55 -7.99 4.48 -1.36
C ASN A 55 -9.03 4.82 -2.43
N SER A 56 -8.99 6.02 -3.00
CA SER A 56 -9.98 6.46 -3.98
C SER A 56 -9.92 5.65 -5.27
N ARG A 57 -8.71 5.30 -5.73
CA ARG A 57 -8.49 4.43 -6.89
C ARG A 57 -9.04 3.02 -6.67
N LEU A 58 -8.75 2.44 -5.51
CA LEU A 58 -9.26 1.10 -5.15
C LEU A 58 -10.79 1.10 -5.06
N ILE A 59 -11.38 2.12 -4.45
CA ILE A 59 -12.85 2.25 -4.39
C ILE A 59 -13.43 2.38 -5.80
N LEU A 60 -12.86 3.22 -6.66
CA LEU A 60 -13.31 3.37 -8.05
C LEU A 60 -13.31 2.03 -8.80
N MET A 61 -12.23 1.25 -8.68
CA MET A 61 -12.14 -0.08 -9.28
C MET A 61 -13.15 -1.06 -8.69
N ILE A 62 -13.36 -1.03 -7.37
CA ILE A 62 -14.36 -1.88 -6.70
C ILE A 62 -15.77 -1.52 -7.16
N GLU A 63 -16.12 -0.24 -7.24
CA GLU A 63 -17.42 0.22 -7.74
C GLU A 63 -17.65 -0.24 -9.18
N PHE A 64 -16.65 -0.12 -10.05
CA PHE A 64 -16.72 -0.56 -11.45
C PHE A 64 -16.92 -2.07 -11.56
N ILE A 65 -16.14 -2.88 -10.86
CA ILE A 65 -16.22 -4.36 -10.94
C ILE A 65 -17.49 -4.88 -10.27
N SER A 66 -17.86 -4.35 -9.10
CA SER A 66 -19.04 -4.83 -8.36
C SER A 66 -20.35 -4.34 -8.95
N GLY A 67 -20.34 -3.21 -9.68
CA GLY A 67 -21.54 -2.50 -10.13
C GLY A 67 -22.31 -1.85 -8.97
N ARG A 68 -21.66 -1.63 -7.82
CA ARG A 68 -22.30 -1.03 -6.62
C ARG A 68 -21.46 0.15 -6.11
N PRO A 69 -22.11 1.28 -5.76
CA PRO A 69 -21.43 2.36 -5.10
C PRO A 69 -20.97 1.92 -3.71
N GLN A 70 -19.85 2.48 -3.23
CA GLN A 70 -19.27 2.14 -1.92
C GLN A 70 -20.27 2.26 -0.77
N SER A 71 -21.20 3.22 -0.85
CA SER A 71 -22.25 3.45 0.16
C SER A 71 -23.24 2.28 0.34
N ARG A 72 -23.29 1.36 -0.63
CA ARG A 72 -24.13 0.14 -0.59
C ARG A 72 -23.33 -1.12 -0.27
N ILE A 73 -22.07 -0.98 0.08
CA ILE A 73 -21.19 -2.08 0.48
C ILE A 73 -20.91 -1.92 1.98
N ASP A 74 -21.08 -3.02 2.74
CA ASP A 74 -20.71 -3.02 4.16
C ASP A 74 -19.26 -2.59 4.36
N LEU A 75 -18.96 -1.85 5.43
CA LEU A 75 -17.66 -1.26 5.70
C LEU A 75 -16.54 -2.31 5.74
N SER A 76 -16.77 -3.40 6.48
CA SER A 76 -15.76 -4.46 6.59
C SER A 76 -15.58 -5.23 5.28
N ILE A 77 -16.66 -5.42 4.49
CA ILE A 77 -16.54 -5.98 3.14
C ILE A 77 -15.72 -5.05 2.24
N LEU A 78 -15.98 -3.76 2.28
CA LEU A 78 -15.22 -2.76 1.51
C LEU A 78 -13.74 -2.77 1.90
N SER A 79 -13.43 -2.88 3.18
CA SER A 79 -12.05 -2.99 3.66
C SER A 79 -11.36 -4.26 3.17
N ILE A 80 -12.06 -5.40 3.20
CA ILE A 80 -11.55 -6.67 2.68
C ILE A 80 -11.33 -6.59 1.16
N LEU A 81 -12.28 -6.03 0.41
CA LEU A 81 -12.15 -5.85 -1.04
C LEU A 81 -10.98 -4.92 -1.39
N ARG A 82 -10.77 -3.82 -0.65
CA ARG A 82 -9.61 -2.94 -0.86
C ARG A 82 -8.28 -3.70 -0.70
N ILE A 83 -8.16 -4.55 0.33
CA ILE A 83 -6.99 -5.39 0.53
C ILE A 83 -6.80 -6.36 -0.65
N ALA A 84 -7.84 -7.09 -1.03
CA ALA A 84 -7.75 -8.07 -2.09
C ALA A 84 -7.48 -7.43 -3.47
N PHE A 85 -8.09 -6.30 -3.78
CA PHE A 85 -7.81 -5.55 -5.02
C PHE A 85 -6.36 -5.06 -5.07
N TYR A 86 -5.85 -4.54 -3.95
CA TYR A 86 -4.44 -4.15 -3.85
C TYR A 86 -3.52 -5.34 -4.08
N GLU A 87 -3.76 -6.46 -3.41
CA GLU A 87 -2.94 -7.67 -3.55
C GLU A 87 -2.99 -8.28 -4.96
N ILE A 88 -4.14 -8.25 -5.64
CA ILE A 88 -4.27 -8.80 -7.01
C ILE A 88 -3.68 -7.87 -8.08
N ILE A 89 -3.80 -6.54 -7.91
CA ILE A 89 -3.45 -5.59 -8.97
C ILE A 89 -2.06 -4.98 -8.79
N MET A 90 -1.62 -4.79 -7.54
CA MET A 90 -0.46 -3.96 -7.19
C MET A 90 0.63 -4.70 -6.40
N ASP A 91 0.40 -5.94 -5.97
CA ASP A 91 1.32 -6.70 -5.12
C ASP A 91 1.68 -8.04 -5.74
N ASP A 92 2.74 -8.07 -6.51
CA ASP A 92 3.23 -9.27 -7.21
C ASP A 92 3.72 -10.39 -6.26
N THR A 93 3.76 -10.13 -4.95
CA THR A 93 4.22 -11.13 -3.95
C THR A 93 3.13 -12.10 -3.53
N VAL A 94 1.86 -11.81 -3.87
CA VAL A 94 0.70 -12.61 -3.49
C VAL A 94 0.02 -13.20 -4.73
N PRO A 95 -0.07 -14.53 -4.88
CA PRO A 95 -0.84 -15.13 -5.97
C PRO A 95 -2.34 -14.77 -5.88
N ASP A 96 -2.97 -14.51 -7.03
CA ASP A 96 -4.39 -14.11 -7.13
C ASP A 96 -5.32 -15.04 -6.35
N TYR A 97 -5.13 -16.37 -6.51
CA TYR A 97 -5.97 -17.36 -5.84
C TYR A 97 -5.87 -17.27 -4.32
N ALA A 98 -4.68 -16.96 -3.78
CA ALA A 98 -4.45 -16.83 -2.34
C ALA A 98 -5.10 -15.54 -1.79
N ALA A 99 -5.07 -14.44 -2.57
CA ALA A 99 -5.77 -13.21 -2.23
C ALA A 99 -7.28 -13.44 -2.19
N VAL A 100 -7.85 -14.12 -3.20
CA VAL A 100 -9.29 -14.43 -3.28
C VAL A 100 -9.71 -15.33 -2.11
N ASP A 101 -9.04 -16.47 -1.90
CA ASP A 101 -9.38 -17.42 -0.84
C ASP A 101 -9.34 -16.76 0.55
N SER A 102 -8.26 -16.02 0.83
CA SER A 102 -8.12 -15.32 2.10
C SER A 102 -9.22 -14.27 2.33
N ALA A 103 -9.58 -13.50 1.31
CA ALA A 103 -10.62 -12.49 1.39
C ALA A 103 -12.00 -13.12 1.64
N VAL A 104 -12.34 -14.20 0.94
CA VAL A 104 -13.59 -14.94 1.10
C VAL A 104 -13.68 -15.56 2.50
N THR A 105 -12.61 -16.21 2.92
CA THR A 105 -12.52 -16.82 4.27
C THR A 105 -12.67 -15.75 5.35
N LEU A 106 -11.96 -14.64 5.23
CA LEU A 106 -12.03 -13.53 6.18
C LEU A 106 -13.42 -12.90 6.24
N THR A 107 -14.07 -12.72 5.08
CA THR A 107 -15.45 -12.21 5.02
C THR A 107 -16.42 -13.15 5.73
N ASN A 108 -16.30 -14.47 5.49
CA ASN A 108 -17.15 -15.45 6.15
C ASN A 108 -16.96 -15.46 7.67
N GLN A 109 -15.72 -15.29 8.15
CA GLN A 109 -15.39 -15.25 9.57
C GLN A 109 -15.86 -13.98 10.28
N LEU A 110 -15.78 -12.82 9.62
CA LEU A 110 -16.14 -11.52 10.22
C LEU A 110 -17.64 -11.23 10.14
N LEU A 111 -18.31 -11.74 9.13
CA LEU A 111 -19.70 -11.43 8.82
C LEU A 111 -20.53 -12.73 8.70
N ASN A 112 -20.67 -13.24 7.47
CA ASN A 112 -21.46 -14.45 7.20
C ASN A 112 -21.20 -15.01 5.79
N ARG A 113 -21.78 -16.20 5.49
CA ARG A 113 -21.66 -16.90 4.20
C ARG A 113 -22.21 -16.08 3.01
N ARG A 114 -23.29 -15.30 3.22
CA ARG A 114 -23.87 -14.48 2.14
C ARG A 114 -22.91 -13.36 1.73
N ALA A 115 -22.30 -12.68 2.68
CA ALA A 115 -21.27 -11.66 2.46
C ALA A 115 -20.05 -12.26 1.76
N ALA A 116 -19.59 -13.45 2.19
CA ALA A 116 -18.50 -14.18 1.55
C ALA A 116 -18.82 -14.54 0.08
N GLY A 117 -20.07 -14.91 -0.22
CA GLY A 117 -20.54 -15.14 -1.58
C GLY A 117 -20.44 -13.89 -2.46
N PHE A 118 -20.81 -12.72 -1.94
CA PHE A 118 -20.64 -11.44 -2.64
C PHE A 118 -19.16 -11.12 -2.89
N THR A 119 -18.32 -11.22 -1.84
CA THR A 119 -16.88 -11.01 -1.97
C THR A 119 -16.26 -11.91 -3.03
N ASN A 120 -16.60 -13.20 -3.02
CA ASN A 120 -16.12 -14.17 -4.02
C ASN A 120 -16.56 -13.80 -5.45
N ALA A 121 -17.83 -13.41 -5.64
CA ALA A 121 -18.34 -13.01 -6.95
C ALA A 121 -17.58 -11.79 -7.51
N VAL A 122 -17.36 -10.77 -6.68
CA VAL A 122 -16.61 -9.56 -7.08
C VAL A 122 -15.17 -9.91 -7.44
N LEU A 123 -14.47 -10.68 -6.59
CA LEU A 123 -13.05 -11.01 -6.82
C LEU A 123 -12.87 -11.97 -8.02
N ARG A 124 -13.79 -12.92 -8.25
CA ARG A 124 -13.75 -13.75 -9.47
C ARG A 124 -14.00 -12.92 -10.74
N LYS A 125 -14.86 -11.90 -10.66
CA LYS A 125 -15.07 -10.98 -11.79
C LYS A 125 -13.80 -10.16 -12.05
N LEU A 126 -13.12 -9.69 -10.99
CA LEU A 126 -11.82 -9.01 -11.10
C LEU A 126 -10.77 -9.91 -11.74
N THR A 127 -10.52 -11.10 -11.20
CA THR A 127 -9.49 -12.01 -11.73
C THR A 127 -9.74 -12.45 -13.15
N ARG A 128 -11.02 -12.63 -13.55
CA ARG A 128 -11.38 -12.86 -14.94
C ARG A 128 -11.03 -11.67 -15.82
N ARG A 129 -11.39 -10.44 -15.41
CA ARG A 129 -11.08 -9.22 -16.13
C ARG A 129 -9.57 -9.01 -16.31
N MET A 130 -8.78 -9.31 -15.27
CA MET A 130 -7.31 -9.25 -15.33
C MET A 130 -6.70 -10.25 -16.32
N LYS A 131 -7.34 -11.41 -16.53
CA LYS A 131 -6.90 -12.39 -17.53
C LYS A 131 -7.23 -11.96 -18.96
N GLU A 132 -8.39 -11.30 -19.16
CA GLU A 132 -8.80 -10.78 -20.47
C GLU A 132 -7.95 -9.58 -20.89
N ASP A 133 -7.71 -8.65 -19.98
CA ASP A 133 -6.91 -7.44 -20.19
C ASP A 133 -6.26 -7.00 -18.86
N LYS A 134 -4.95 -7.12 -18.74
CA LYS A 134 -4.21 -6.71 -17.53
C LYS A 134 -4.33 -5.22 -17.23
N ASN A 135 -4.55 -4.41 -18.26
CA ASN A 135 -4.61 -2.95 -18.16
C ASN A 135 -6.05 -2.40 -18.20
N TRP A 136 -7.07 -3.25 -18.00
CA TRP A 136 -8.48 -2.89 -18.06
C TRP A 136 -8.84 -1.62 -17.26
N PHE A 137 -8.11 -1.40 -16.17
CA PHE A 137 -8.34 -0.26 -15.27
C PHE A 137 -7.91 1.09 -15.85
N GLN A 138 -7.15 1.10 -16.95
CA GLN A 138 -6.74 2.36 -17.61
C GLN A 138 -7.95 3.16 -18.12
N ILE A 139 -9.06 2.51 -18.44
CA ILE A 139 -10.32 3.18 -18.81
C ILE A 139 -10.85 4.08 -17.69
N LEU A 140 -10.41 3.84 -16.44
CA LEU A 140 -10.81 4.64 -15.27
C LEU A 140 -9.87 5.82 -15.02
N SER A 141 -8.78 5.95 -15.77
CA SER A 141 -7.74 6.97 -15.52
C SER A 141 -8.23 8.41 -15.71
N GLY A 142 -9.31 8.63 -16.44
CA GLY A 142 -9.96 9.95 -16.59
C GLY A 142 -10.79 10.38 -15.39
N ASP A 143 -11.11 9.49 -14.45
CA ASP A 143 -11.84 9.85 -13.23
C ASP A 143 -10.91 10.52 -12.21
N THR A 144 -11.40 11.57 -11.55
CA THR A 144 -10.61 12.29 -10.51
C THR A 144 -10.20 11.43 -9.33
N LYS A 145 -11.00 10.41 -8.98
CA LYS A 145 -10.67 9.43 -7.95
C LYS A 145 -9.44 8.59 -8.29
N TRP A 146 -9.10 8.45 -9.57
CA TRP A 146 -7.94 7.69 -10.03
C TRP A 146 -6.62 8.16 -9.42
N HIS A 147 -6.50 9.46 -9.22
CA HIS A 147 -5.28 10.07 -8.69
C HIS A 147 -5.07 9.84 -7.19
N SER A 148 -6.11 9.40 -6.47
CA SER A 148 -6.09 9.20 -5.01
C SER A 148 -5.63 10.43 -4.22
N LEU A 149 -5.95 11.62 -4.73
CA LEU A 149 -5.69 12.90 -4.09
C LEU A 149 -7.01 13.62 -3.82
N PRO A 150 -7.11 14.44 -2.77
CA PRO A 150 -8.28 15.29 -2.53
C PRO A 150 -8.56 16.23 -3.73
N ASN A 151 -9.83 16.39 -4.09
CA ASN A 151 -10.21 17.23 -5.25
C ASN A 151 -9.67 18.66 -5.16
N TRP A 152 -9.75 19.30 -3.99
CA TRP A 152 -9.21 20.64 -3.79
C TRP A 152 -7.71 20.75 -4.10
N MET A 153 -6.94 19.69 -3.82
CA MET A 153 -5.51 19.66 -4.12
C MET A 153 -5.27 19.47 -5.60
N GLN A 154 -6.05 18.62 -6.27
CA GLN A 154 -5.98 18.43 -7.72
C GLN A 154 -6.28 19.74 -8.47
N GLU A 155 -7.37 20.41 -8.11
CA GLU A 155 -7.77 21.70 -8.71
C GLU A 155 -6.70 22.77 -8.50
N ARG A 156 -6.17 22.88 -7.27
CA ARG A 156 -5.11 23.84 -6.94
C ARG A 156 -3.85 23.60 -7.78
N TRP A 157 -3.42 22.34 -7.86
CA TRP A 157 -2.19 21.99 -8.58
C TRP A 157 -2.35 22.11 -10.10
N LYS A 158 -3.51 21.74 -10.65
CA LYS A 158 -3.81 21.99 -12.08
C LYS A 158 -3.78 23.47 -12.39
N LYS A 159 -4.38 24.32 -11.55
CA LYS A 159 -4.35 25.78 -11.73
C LYS A 159 -2.93 26.36 -11.63
N GLN A 160 -2.10 25.81 -10.74
CA GLN A 160 -0.74 26.34 -10.49
C GLN A 160 0.28 25.84 -11.51
N PHE A 161 0.21 24.59 -11.94
CA PHE A 161 1.25 23.94 -12.74
C PHE A 161 0.77 23.51 -14.13
N GLY A 162 -0.52 23.60 -14.42
CA GLY A 162 -1.15 23.08 -15.64
C GLY A 162 -1.36 21.56 -15.60
N ASP A 163 -2.24 21.05 -16.48
CA ASP A 163 -2.66 19.65 -16.48
C ASP A 163 -1.51 18.68 -16.74
N LEU A 164 -0.62 18.99 -17.69
CA LEU A 164 0.49 18.10 -18.04
C LEU A 164 1.46 17.91 -16.87
N GLN A 165 1.83 19.00 -16.20
CA GLN A 165 2.74 18.92 -15.06
C GLN A 165 2.06 18.28 -13.86
N PHE A 166 0.78 18.56 -13.64
CA PHE A 166 -0.03 17.90 -12.62
C PHE A 166 0.00 16.36 -12.78
N LEU A 167 -0.23 15.84 -13.99
CA LEU A 167 -0.22 14.38 -14.23
C LEU A 167 1.15 13.76 -13.91
N LYS A 168 2.26 14.40 -14.31
CA LYS A 168 3.63 13.95 -13.96
C LYS A 168 3.86 13.95 -12.44
N MET A 169 3.38 14.96 -11.73
CA MET A 169 3.50 15.05 -10.27
C MET A 169 2.72 13.94 -9.59
N VAL A 170 1.47 13.70 -10.01
CA VAL A 170 0.61 12.64 -9.46
C VAL A 170 1.21 11.26 -9.69
N GLU A 171 1.73 11.00 -10.88
CA GLU A 171 2.43 9.74 -11.17
C GLU A 171 3.61 9.55 -10.23
N LYS A 172 4.43 10.59 -10.05
CA LYS A 172 5.61 10.53 -9.17
C LYS A 172 5.25 10.33 -7.70
N ILE A 173 4.23 11.01 -7.20
CA ILE A 173 3.77 10.90 -5.81
C ILE A 173 3.20 9.51 -5.51
N ASN A 174 2.55 8.90 -6.49
CA ASN A 174 1.98 7.56 -6.35
C ASN A 174 3.01 6.43 -6.52
N GLN A 175 4.25 6.74 -6.93
CA GLN A 175 5.32 5.75 -6.92
C GLN A 175 5.81 5.48 -5.49
N GLN A 176 6.36 4.27 -5.28
CA GLN A 176 7.02 3.98 -4.01
C GLN A 176 8.22 4.91 -3.83
N PRO A 177 8.33 5.64 -2.71
CA PRO A 177 9.43 6.56 -2.49
C PRO A 177 10.76 5.80 -2.39
N SER A 178 11.78 6.31 -3.06
CA SER A 178 13.15 5.82 -2.90
C SER A 178 13.66 6.17 -1.51
N SER A 179 14.44 5.28 -0.91
CA SER A 179 15.13 5.54 0.35
C SER A 179 16.53 6.10 0.07
N PHE A 180 16.89 7.15 0.78
CA PHE A 180 18.21 7.77 0.67
C PHE A 180 18.92 7.77 2.02
N VAL A 181 20.24 7.59 1.98
CA VAL A 181 21.12 7.68 3.14
C VAL A 181 22.12 8.79 2.88
N ARG A 182 22.25 9.71 3.82
CA ARG A 182 23.32 10.70 3.82
C ARG A 182 24.55 10.08 4.46
N VAL A 183 25.68 10.21 3.79
CA VAL A 183 26.98 9.74 4.25
C VAL A 183 27.84 10.93 4.71
N GLU A 184 28.51 10.78 5.82
CA GLU A 184 29.49 11.76 6.33
C GLU A 184 30.82 11.54 5.61
N ILE A 185 30.94 12.05 4.39
CA ILE A 185 32.07 11.81 3.46
C ILE A 185 33.45 12.21 4.02
N HIS A 186 33.50 13.07 5.03
CA HIS A 186 34.72 13.40 5.72
C HIS A 186 35.21 12.31 6.69
N LYS A 187 34.32 11.35 7.05
CA LYS A 187 34.66 10.20 7.90
C LYS A 187 34.93 8.94 7.08
N ILE A 188 34.16 8.75 5.99
CA ILE A 188 34.24 7.56 5.18
C ILE A 188 33.85 7.87 3.73
N PRO A 189 34.63 7.40 2.72
CA PRO A 189 34.29 7.58 1.30
C PRO A 189 33.00 6.85 0.91
N LEU A 190 32.23 7.41 -0.03
CA LEU A 190 31.00 6.78 -0.54
C LEU A 190 31.22 5.37 -1.09
N SER A 191 32.36 5.14 -1.81
CA SER A 191 32.71 3.83 -2.36
C SER A 191 32.88 2.76 -1.29
N GLU A 192 33.47 3.11 -0.15
CA GLU A 192 33.63 2.20 0.97
C GLU A 192 32.28 1.88 1.65
N VAL A 193 31.39 2.90 1.80
CA VAL A 193 30.02 2.68 2.31
C VAL A 193 29.22 1.77 1.40
N ILE A 194 29.32 1.93 0.08
CA ILE A 194 28.67 1.05 -0.89
C ILE A 194 29.12 -0.40 -0.73
N ALA A 195 30.46 -0.61 -0.61
CA ALA A 195 31.02 -1.95 -0.41
C ALA A 195 30.51 -2.59 0.90
N LEU A 196 30.57 -1.85 2.03
CA LEU A 196 30.10 -2.34 3.33
C LEU A 196 28.60 -2.64 3.36
N LEU A 197 27.78 -1.82 2.69
CA LEU A 197 26.35 -2.09 2.54
C LEU A 197 26.08 -3.33 1.70
N MET A 198 26.88 -3.54 0.65
CA MET A 198 26.78 -4.72 -0.21
C MET A 198 27.12 -5.99 0.56
N ASP A 199 28.16 -5.99 1.42
CA ASP A 199 28.52 -7.10 2.30
C ASP A 199 27.40 -7.44 3.28
N GLU A 200 26.60 -6.45 3.72
CA GLU A 200 25.40 -6.65 4.53
C GLU A 200 24.14 -6.99 3.67
N GLY A 201 24.30 -7.25 2.36
CA GLY A 201 23.21 -7.63 1.44
C GLY A 201 22.29 -6.45 1.08
N ILE A 202 22.79 -5.22 1.14
CA ILE A 202 22.04 -4.00 0.83
C ILE A 202 22.58 -3.40 -0.45
N LYS A 203 21.81 -3.49 -1.53
CA LYS A 203 22.12 -2.80 -2.79
C LYS A 203 21.96 -1.30 -2.64
N SER A 204 22.98 -0.54 -3.02
CA SER A 204 22.98 0.91 -3.02
C SER A 204 23.70 1.46 -4.25
N GLU A 205 23.40 2.70 -4.61
CA GLU A 205 24.07 3.43 -5.69
C GLU A 205 24.30 4.89 -5.28
N GLU A 206 25.33 5.50 -5.82
CA GLU A 206 25.58 6.93 -5.64
C GLU A 206 24.45 7.75 -6.28
N PHE A 207 23.89 8.68 -5.51
CA PHE A 207 22.87 9.62 -5.99
C PHE A 207 23.44 11.04 -6.14
N SER A 208 24.29 11.43 -5.20
CA SER A 208 25.05 12.68 -5.24
C SER A 208 26.29 12.58 -4.34
N SER A 209 27.11 13.61 -4.32
CA SER A 209 28.41 13.63 -3.59
C SER A 209 28.38 13.17 -2.14
N SER A 210 27.22 13.16 -1.49
CA SER A 210 27.06 12.75 -0.08
C SER A 210 25.82 11.90 0.18
N PHE A 211 25.09 11.47 -0.87
CA PHE A 211 23.88 10.68 -0.73
C PHE A 211 23.94 9.39 -1.54
N LEU A 212 23.56 8.29 -0.92
CA LEU A 212 23.32 7.01 -1.55
C LEU A 212 21.82 6.76 -1.66
N LYS A 213 21.36 6.30 -2.82
CA LYS A 213 20.06 5.69 -2.97
C LYS A 213 20.16 4.22 -2.56
N VAL A 214 19.26 3.75 -1.70
CA VAL A 214 19.27 2.37 -1.21
C VAL A 214 17.98 1.66 -1.60
N TYR A 215 18.11 0.39 -1.98
CA TYR A 215 17.03 -0.44 -2.51
C TYR A 215 16.37 -1.33 -1.45
N VAL A 216 16.35 -0.84 -0.22
CA VAL A 216 15.71 -1.51 0.94
C VAL A 216 14.98 -0.50 1.80
N GLY A 217 14.03 -0.98 2.58
CA GLY A 217 13.35 -0.14 3.57
C GLY A 217 14.30 0.36 4.66
N SER A 218 14.04 1.57 5.16
CA SER A 218 14.85 2.24 6.22
C SER A 218 15.11 1.36 7.45
N GLY A 219 14.17 0.48 7.80
CA GLY A 219 14.34 -0.44 8.93
C GLY A 219 15.49 -1.45 8.79
N LYS A 220 15.94 -1.76 7.56
CA LYS A 220 17.15 -2.57 7.35
C LYS A 220 18.40 -1.73 7.55
N ILE A 221 18.43 -0.49 7.03
CA ILE A 221 19.56 0.45 7.20
C ILE A 221 19.85 0.69 8.66
N LEU A 222 18.83 0.96 9.49
CA LEU A 222 18.98 1.20 10.92
C LEU A 222 19.60 0.02 11.69
N LYS A 223 19.61 -1.17 11.11
CA LYS A 223 20.18 -2.38 11.71
C LYS A 223 21.64 -2.64 11.28
N THR A 224 22.13 -1.95 10.27
CA THR A 224 23.52 -2.11 9.80
C THR A 224 24.53 -1.70 10.86
N ASN A 225 25.71 -2.27 10.77
CA ASN A 225 26.84 -1.86 11.62
C ASN A 225 27.27 -0.43 11.34
N LEU A 226 27.26 -0.02 10.07
CA LEU A 226 27.53 1.34 9.64
C LEU A 226 26.64 2.36 10.38
N PHE A 227 25.33 2.15 10.40
CA PHE A 227 24.41 3.05 11.08
C PHE A 227 24.61 3.05 12.59
N LYS A 228 24.86 1.90 13.21
CA LYS A 228 25.07 1.76 14.66
C LYS A 228 26.38 2.41 15.13
N THR A 229 27.39 2.41 14.28
CA THR A 229 28.71 2.99 14.60
C THR A 229 28.82 4.47 14.22
N GLY A 230 27.79 5.04 13.57
CA GLY A 230 27.77 6.45 13.18
C GLY A 230 28.80 6.80 12.09
N LYS A 231 29.09 5.85 11.24
CA LYS A 231 29.95 6.04 10.06
C LYS A 231 29.15 6.49 8.85
#